data_f018ef688c4e211065ea7f4357d3d5e7
#
_entry.id   f018ef688c4e211065ea7f4357d3d5e7
#
_cell.length_a   1.000
_cell.length_b   1.000
_cell.length_c   1.000
_cell.angle_alpha   90.00
_cell.angle_beta   90.00
_cell.angle_gamma   90.00
#
_symmetry.space_group_name_H-M   'P 1'
#
loop_
_entity.id
_entity.type
_entity.pdbx_description
1 polymer ?
#
loop_
_entity_poly.entity_id
_entity_poly.type
_entity_poly.pdbx_seq_one_letter_code
_entity_poly.pdbx_strand_id
1 'polypeptide(L)'
;MTATRTDDHETTTDSLPSDLPAPPPAPPDRPSGMFASLTVPNYRYYFAGQVVSNTGTWMQRIAQDWLVLGLTGSAFAVGITTAMQFLPMLLFGLYGGVIADRFPKRGLLVLTQATMGLLAAVLAVLTLTGTVEVWHVYVLALLLGMVTVVDNPTRQSFVPEIVGRQRLRNAVSLNSANFQAARLVGPAAAGALIAAVGSGWAFAINACSFVAVIAGLLAMRSAELTPVPRLPRRKGQLREGLRYVSAHPQLLWPIVMVGFIGTFGYNFPTVLSGFAYHVFDVDAGKYGLLNTALAAGSLAGALLAGRRGRVRMRMLVGTAVGFGALEAVAAFAPNYWLFTALLAVVGLLGLTFNTSGNSMVQLETDPAMRGRVMSLYMMVFTGGTPIGGPIVGWLTEEFGPRFGLFACGAVSALSAALIGVVLARAAGLRVRMSGRRVVLVPREGSPKPVATGHR
;
A
#
# COMPACT_ATOMS: atom_id res chain seq x y z
N MET A 1 57.63 49.83 49.68
CA MET A 1 57.81 50.00 48.23
C MET A 1 57.23 48.79 47.57
N THR A 2 55.99 48.84 47.15
CA THR A 2 55.37 47.84 46.25
C THR A 2 54.12 48.49 45.65
N ALA A 3 54.13 48.76 44.38
CA ALA A 3 53.08 49.44 43.66
C ALA A 3 52.01 48.42 43.30
N THR A 4 50.79 48.68 43.60
CA THR A 4 49.59 47.97 43.23
C THR A 4 49.07 48.56 41.91
N ARG A 5 49.03 47.77 40.85
CA ARG A 5 48.48 48.14 39.55
C ARG A 5 47.06 47.61 39.45
N THR A 6 46.10 48.51 39.41
CA THR A 6 44.71 48.24 39.11
C THR A 6 44.51 48.22 37.60
N ASP A 7 44.14 47.09 37.06
CA ASP A 7 43.70 46.93 35.65
C ASP A 7 42.18 47.17 35.59
N ASP A 8 41.78 48.31 35.05
CA ASP A 8 40.39 48.62 34.67
C ASP A 8 40.09 47.96 33.33
N HIS A 9 39.30 46.88 33.35
CA HIS A 9 38.66 46.33 32.16
C HIS A 9 37.38 47.11 31.84
N GLU A 10 37.51 48.09 30.95
CA GLU A 10 36.39 48.71 30.24
C GLU A 10 35.71 47.65 29.31
N THR A 11 34.53 47.21 29.70
CA THR A 11 33.62 46.42 28.85
C THR A 11 32.99 47.37 27.83
N THR A 12 33.59 47.44 26.63
CA THR A 12 32.97 48.04 25.46
C THR A 12 31.75 47.19 25.06
N THR A 13 30.56 47.67 25.41
CA THR A 13 29.31 47.18 24.82
C THR A 13 29.27 47.63 23.37
N ASP A 14 29.67 46.72 22.49
CA ASP A 14 29.56 46.88 21.04
C ASP A 14 28.05 46.89 20.70
N SER A 15 27.51 48.06 20.44
CA SER A 15 26.15 48.27 19.99
C SER A 15 26.05 47.76 18.56
N LEU A 16 25.43 46.59 18.39
CA LEU A 16 25.07 46.02 17.06
C LEU A 16 24.33 47.11 16.24
N PRO A 17 24.67 47.26 14.95
CA PRO A 17 24.02 48.21 14.06
C PRO A 17 22.52 47.93 13.98
N SER A 18 21.71 48.96 14.17
CA SER A 18 20.22 48.91 14.10
C SER A 18 19.64 48.74 12.71
N ASP A 19 20.49 48.49 11.72
CA ASP A 19 20.11 48.38 10.30
C ASP A 19 19.93 46.92 9.77
N LEU A 20 19.65 45.96 10.66
CA LEU A 20 19.21 44.67 10.18
C LEU A 20 17.82 44.81 9.54
N PRO A 21 17.63 44.42 8.25
CA PRO A 21 16.33 44.48 7.63
C PRO A 21 15.33 43.67 8.46
N ALA A 22 14.13 44.25 8.66
CA ALA A 22 13.06 43.58 9.41
C ALA A 22 12.90 42.13 8.89
N PRO A 23 12.75 41.14 9.79
CA PRO A 23 12.57 39.76 9.35
C PRO A 23 11.38 39.71 8.38
N PRO A 24 11.48 38.91 7.30
CA PRO A 24 10.41 38.79 6.34
C PRO A 24 9.10 38.46 7.06
N PRO A 25 7.96 39.02 6.65
CA PRO A 25 6.68 38.77 7.29
C PRO A 25 6.46 37.25 7.40
N ALA A 26 6.00 36.81 8.56
CA ALA A 26 5.70 35.42 8.83
C ALA A 26 4.83 34.88 7.68
N PRO A 27 5.13 33.71 7.12
CA PRO A 27 4.32 33.14 6.05
C PRO A 27 2.87 33.08 6.53
N PRO A 28 1.89 33.43 5.66
CA PRO A 28 0.49 33.50 6.05
C PRO A 28 0.08 32.15 6.69
N ASP A 29 -0.73 32.24 7.75
CA ASP A 29 -1.19 31.11 8.54
C ASP A 29 -1.51 29.90 7.68
N ARG A 30 -0.80 28.80 7.92
CA ARG A 30 -1.05 27.54 7.24
C ARG A 30 -2.49 27.16 7.53
N PRO A 31 -3.34 26.91 6.53
CA PRO A 31 -4.70 26.47 6.78
C PRO A 31 -4.63 25.23 7.69
N SER A 32 -4.91 25.41 8.97
CA SER A 32 -4.89 24.35 9.98
C SER A 32 -6.26 23.71 10.01
N GLY A 33 -6.31 22.40 9.68
CA GLY A 33 -7.56 21.62 9.76
C GLY A 33 -7.46 20.33 8.97
N MET A 34 -8.16 19.30 9.47
CA MET A 34 -8.20 17.96 8.85
C MET A 34 -8.71 18.01 7.39
N PHE A 35 -9.52 19.01 7.03
CA PHE A 35 -10.14 19.19 5.72
C PHE A 35 -9.60 20.41 4.94
N ALA A 36 -8.42 20.91 5.29
CA ALA A 36 -7.84 22.12 4.68
C ALA A 36 -7.69 22.02 3.15
N SER A 37 -7.45 20.85 2.59
CA SER A 37 -7.35 20.68 1.12
C SER A 37 -8.70 20.81 0.42
N LEU A 38 -9.82 20.55 1.11
CA LEU A 38 -11.17 20.70 0.53
C LEU A 38 -11.58 22.18 0.37
N THR A 39 -10.81 23.14 0.90
CA THR A 39 -11.02 24.57 0.59
C THR A 39 -10.65 24.92 -0.85
N VAL A 40 -9.85 24.07 -1.52
CA VAL A 40 -9.50 24.24 -2.94
C VAL A 40 -10.64 23.68 -3.82
N PRO A 41 -11.32 24.53 -4.64
CA PRO A 41 -12.47 24.07 -5.44
C PRO A 41 -12.13 22.89 -6.36
N ASN A 42 -11.01 22.96 -7.08
CA ASN A 42 -10.55 21.88 -7.95
C ASN A 42 -10.32 20.58 -7.20
N TYR A 43 -9.83 20.63 -5.95
CA TYR A 43 -9.63 19.43 -5.14
C TYR A 43 -10.95 18.84 -4.65
N ARG A 44 -11.96 19.63 -4.36
CA ARG A 44 -13.31 19.11 -4.03
C ARG A 44 -13.90 18.27 -5.16
N TYR A 45 -13.86 18.78 -6.41
CA TYR A 45 -14.33 18.04 -7.57
C TYR A 45 -13.56 16.73 -7.76
N TYR A 46 -12.23 16.77 -7.65
CA TYR A 46 -11.39 15.60 -7.72
C TYR A 46 -11.72 14.59 -6.62
N PHE A 47 -11.76 15.03 -5.37
CA PHE A 47 -11.96 14.18 -4.20
C PHE A 47 -13.35 13.53 -4.19
N ALA A 48 -14.40 14.27 -4.53
CA ALA A 48 -15.76 13.73 -4.62
C ALA A 48 -15.86 12.59 -5.67
N GLY A 49 -15.29 12.80 -6.86
CA GLY A 49 -15.20 11.76 -7.88
C GLY A 49 -14.42 10.54 -7.38
N GLN A 50 -13.28 10.77 -6.69
CA GLN A 50 -12.47 9.67 -6.14
C GLN A 50 -13.16 8.87 -5.04
N VAL A 51 -14.03 9.48 -4.22
CA VAL A 51 -14.81 8.76 -3.19
C VAL A 51 -15.73 7.73 -3.84
N VAL A 52 -16.44 8.15 -4.87
CA VAL A 52 -17.39 7.27 -5.60
C VAL A 52 -16.62 6.18 -6.35
N SER A 53 -15.59 6.56 -7.11
CA SER A 53 -14.85 5.62 -7.97
C SER A 53 -13.99 4.63 -7.18
N ASN A 54 -13.36 5.02 -6.08
CA ASN A 54 -12.63 4.07 -5.26
C ASN A 54 -13.55 3.01 -4.66
N THR A 55 -14.74 3.40 -4.19
CA THR A 55 -15.73 2.45 -3.68
C THR A 55 -16.19 1.49 -4.77
N GLY A 56 -16.52 2.01 -5.97
CA GLY A 56 -16.88 1.19 -7.13
C GLY A 56 -15.77 0.23 -7.55
N THR A 57 -14.52 0.68 -7.54
CA THR A 57 -13.35 -0.15 -7.88
C THR A 57 -13.17 -1.31 -6.88
N TRP A 58 -13.34 -1.07 -5.58
CA TRP A 58 -13.28 -2.15 -4.59
C TRP A 58 -14.47 -3.10 -4.68
N MET A 59 -15.67 -2.58 -5.01
CA MET A 59 -16.82 -3.43 -5.33
C MET A 59 -16.56 -4.33 -6.53
N GLN A 60 -16.04 -3.76 -7.62
CA GLN A 60 -15.73 -4.53 -8.82
C GLN A 60 -14.74 -5.65 -8.56
N ARG A 61 -13.70 -5.43 -7.75
CA ARG A 61 -12.72 -6.48 -7.41
C ARG A 61 -13.39 -7.70 -6.79
N ILE A 62 -14.22 -7.48 -5.78
CA ILE A 62 -14.95 -8.56 -5.11
C ILE A 62 -15.92 -9.27 -6.07
N ALA A 63 -16.63 -8.49 -6.88
CA ALA A 63 -17.55 -9.03 -7.88
C ALA A 63 -16.82 -9.84 -8.96
N GLN A 64 -15.62 -9.41 -9.36
CA GLN A 64 -14.80 -10.10 -10.35
C GLN A 64 -14.26 -11.43 -9.80
N ASP A 65 -13.75 -11.45 -8.57
CA ASP A 65 -13.28 -12.68 -7.91
C ASP A 65 -14.43 -13.70 -7.79
N TRP A 66 -15.62 -13.22 -7.35
CA TRP A 66 -16.82 -14.04 -7.19
C TRP A 66 -17.35 -14.55 -8.53
N LEU A 67 -17.34 -13.71 -9.57
CA LEU A 67 -17.73 -14.09 -10.93
C LEU A 67 -16.83 -15.20 -11.49
N VAL A 68 -15.50 -15.02 -11.39
CA VAL A 68 -14.53 -16.02 -11.89
C VAL A 68 -14.71 -17.35 -11.17
N LEU A 69 -14.90 -17.30 -9.85
CA LEU A 69 -15.13 -18.49 -9.05
C LEU A 69 -16.46 -19.19 -9.45
N GLY A 70 -17.53 -18.42 -9.66
CA GLY A 70 -18.81 -18.94 -10.11
C GLY A 70 -18.78 -19.55 -11.51
N LEU A 71 -17.94 -19.00 -12.43
CA LEU A 71 -17.77 -19.51 -13.78
C LEU A 71 -16.93 -20.80 -13.85
N THR A 72 -15.94 -20.94 -12.95
CA THR A 72 -14.91 -21.97 -13.06
C THR A 72 -14.89 -22.97 -11.91
N GLY A 73 -15.42 -22.59 -10.75
CA GLY A 73 -15.22 -23.33 -9.50
C GLY A 73 -13.77 -23.33 -8.98
N SER A 74 -12.86 -22.57 -9.61
CA SER A 74 -11.42 -22.68 -9.47
C SER A 74 -10.81 -21.46 -8.76
N ALA A 75 -10.15 -21.67 -7.64
CA ALA A 75 -9.34 -20.67 -6.97
C ALA A 75 -8.08 -20.29 -7.79
N PHE A 76 -7.57 -21.23 -8.61
CA PHE A 76 -6.47 -20.96 -9.52
C PHE A 76 -6.86 -19.93 -10.58
N ALA A 77 -8.09 -20.01 -11.13
CA ALA A 77 -8.61 -19.03 -12.06
C ALA A 77 -8.68 -17.62 -11.47
N VAL A 78 -9.06 -17.50 -10.18
CA VAL A 78 -9.00 -16.22 -9.45
C VAL A 78 -7.55 -15.73 -9.31
N GLY A 79 -6.61 -16.64 -9.01
CA GLY A 79 -5.17 -16.35 -8.95
C GLY A 79 -4.62 -15.83 -10.28
N ILE A 80 -5.01 -16.45 -11.41
CA ILE A 80 -4.65 -15.99 -12.77
C ILE A 80 -5.25 -14.62 -13.06
N THR A 81 -6.51 -14.37 -12.71
CA THR A 81 -7.16 -13.04 -12.87
C THR A 81 -6.37 -11.95 -12.13
N THR A 82 -6.01 -12.23 -10.90
CA THR A 82 -5.18 -11.33 -10.09
C THR A 82 -3.80 -11.12 -10.73
N ALA A 83 -3.17 -12.18 -11.21
CA ALA A 83 -1.89 -12.09 -11.93
C ALA A 83 -2.00 -11.22 -13.18
N MET A 84 -3.02 -11.42 -14.02
CA MET A 84 -3.26 -10.61 -15.23
C MET A 84 -3.40 -9.13 -14.88
N GLN A 85 -4.09 -8.80 -13.79
CA GLN A 85 -4.30 -7.42 -13.36
C GLN A 85 -3.01 -6.72 -12.88
N PHE A 86 -2.10 -7.43 -12.22
CA PHE A 86 -0.88 -6.84 -11.66
C PHE A 86 0.37 -7.05 -12.52
N LEU A 87 0.37 -7.99 -13.45
CA LEU A 87 1.48 -8.28 -14.35
C LEU A 87 1.96 -7.05 -15.15
N PRO A 88 1.07 -6.22 -15.72
CA PRO A 88 1.50 -5.01 -16.42
C PRO A 88 2.27 -4.03 -15.53
N MET A 89 1.89 -3.92 -14.25
CA MET A 89 2.60 -3.05 -13.31
C MET A 89 4.02 -3.55 -13.03
N LEU A 90 4.21 -4.87 -12.97
CA LEU A 90 5.53 -5.49 -12.81
C LEU A 90 6.42 -5.24 -14.04
N LEU A 91 5.87 -5.43 -15.25
CA LEU A 91 6.63 -5.35 -16.50
C LEU A 91 6.85 -3.90 -16.97
N PHE A 92 5.82 -3.06 -16.85
CA PHE A 92 5.77 -1.73 -17.45
C PHE A 92 5.66 -0.57 -16.45
N GLY A 93 5.68 -0.83 -15.13
CA GLY A 93 5.47 0.20 -14.11
C GLY A 93 6.45 1.38 -14.22
N LEU A 94 7.69 1.15 -14.66
CA LEU A 94 8.66 2.21 -14.90
C LEU A 94 8.28 3.13 -16.07
N TYR A 95 7.67 2.57 -17.12
CA TYR A 95 7.23 3.33 -18.30
C TYR A 95 6.01 4.21 -18.00
N GLY A 96 5.10 3.76 -17.14
CA GLY A 96 3.94 4.52 -16.74
C GLY A 96 4.27 5.89 -16.18
N GLY A 97 5.31 5.96 -15.33
CA GLY A 97 5.78 7.24 -14.83
C GLY A 97 6.42 8.14 -15.89
N VAL A 98 7.05 7.59 -16.93
CA VAL A 98 7.57 8.37 -18.07
C VAL A 98 6.43 8.98 -18.86
N ILE A 99 5.38 8.20 -19.11
CA ILE A 99 4.17 8.67 -19.81
C ILE A 99 3.49 9.78 -18.99
N ALA A 100 3.31 9.58 -17.68
CA ALA A 100 2.72 10.55 -16.77
C ALA A 100 3.47 11.90 -16.73
N ASP A 101 4.79 11.86 -16.92
CA ASP A 101 5.62 13.08 -16.97
C ASP A 101 5.58 13.78 -18.34
N ARG A 102 5.27 13.05 -19.42
CA ARG A 102 5.34 13.57 -20.80
C ARG A 102 4.07 14.31 -21.23
N PHE A 103 2.91 13.84 -20.77
CA PHE A 103 1.61 14.35 -21.22
C PHE A 103 0.93 15.22 -20.14
N PRO A 104 -0.01 16.11 -20.55
CA PRO A 104 -0.84 16.88 -19.61
C PRO A 104 -1.65 15.93 -18.72
N LYS A 105 -1.42 16.00 -17.40
CA LYS A 105 -1.94 15.01 -16.44
C LYS A 105 -3.46 14.93 -16.39
N ARG A 106 -4.16 16.09 -16.47
CA ARG A 106 -5.63 16.13 -16.50
C ARG A 106 -6.20 15.37 -17.70
N GLY A 107 -5.68 15.61 -18.91
CA GLY A 107 -6.12 14.93 -20.12
C GLY A 107 -5.81 13.44 -20.08
N LEU A 108 -4.61 13.09 -19.56
CA LEU A 108 -4.19 11.70 -19.41
C LEU A 108 -5.09 10.96 -18.41
N LEU A 109 -5.47 11.59 -17.28
CA LEU A 109 -6.41 11.03 -16.33
C LEU A 109 -7.81 10.86 -16.93
N VAL A 110 -8.31 11.81 -17.71
CA VAL A 110 -9.60 11.66 -18.40
C VAL A 110 -9.57 10.45 -19.32
N LEU A 111 -8.50 10.28 -20.09
CA LEU A 111 -8.34 9.13 -21.00
C LEU A 111 -8.27 7.81 -20.22
N THR A 112 -7.43 7.72 -19.18
CA THR A 112 -7.31 6.48 -18.39
C THR A 112 -8.60 6.12 -17.68
N GLN A 113 -9.31 7.09 -17.09
CA GLN A 113 -10.59 6.87 -16.42
C GLN A 113 -11.71 6.48 -17.43
N ALA A 114 -11.73 7.07 -18.61
CA ALA A 114 -12.67 6.67 -19.68
C ALA A 114 -12.41 5.22 -20.13
N THR A 115 -11.15 4.85 -20.31
CA THR A 115 -10.78 3.48 -20.69
C THR A 115 -11.16 2.49 -19.58
N MET A 116 -10.87 2.79 -18.30
CA MET A 116 -11.27 1.94 -17.17
C MET A 116 -12.79 1.80 -17.08
N GLY A 117 -13.53 2.90 -17.27
CA GLY A 117 -14.98 2.90 -17.31
C GLY A 117 -15.53 2.04 -18.46
N LEU A 118 -14.94 2.13 -19.64
CA LEU A 118 -15.30 1.30 -20.80
C LEU A 118 -15.05 -0.20 -20.52
N LEU A 119 -13.90 -0.56 -19.97
CA LEU A 119 -13.59 -1.96 -19.60
C LEU A 119 -14.57 -2.50 -18.57
N ALA A 120 -14.94 -1.69 -17.57
CA ALA A 120 -15.95 -2.06 -16.58
C ALA A 120 -17.34 -2.21 -17.22
N ALA A 121 -17.71 -1.31 -18.15
CA ALA A 121 -18.98 -1.40 -18.89
C ALA A 121 -19.04 -2.65 -19.78
N VAL A 122 -17.97 -2.99 -20.49
CA VAL A 122 -17.89 -4.23 -21.28
C VAL A 122 -18.09 -5.45 -20.38
N LEU A 123 -17.40 -5.51 -19.24
CA LEU A 123 -17.57 -6.62 -18.29
C LEU A 123 -19.00 -6.67 -17.74
N ALA A 124 -19.62 -5.51 -17.44
CA ALA A 124 -21.00 -5.43 -17.00
C ALA A 124 -21.96 -5.99 -18.05
N VAL A 125 -21.84 -5.58 -19.32
CA VAL A 125 -22.69 -6.05 -20.42
C VAL A 125 -22.54 -7.55 -20.61
N LEU A 126 -21.32 -8.07 -20.70
CA LEU A 126 -21.08 -9.51 -20.85
C LEU A 126 -21.68 -10.32 -19.70
N THR A 127 -21.59 -9.80 -18.47
CA THR A 127 -22.11 -10.49 -17.28
C THR A 127 -23.64 -10.44 -17.24
N LEU A 128 -24.24 -9.28 -17.53
CA LEU A 128 -25.71 -9.09 -17.50
C LEU A 128 -26.41 -9.84 -18.64
N THR A 129 -25.75 -9.99 -19.79
CA THR A 129 -26.29 -10.77 -20.93
C THR A 129 -26.05 -12.28 -20.77
N GLY A 130 -25.28 -12.72 -19.76
CA GLY A 130 -24.96 -14.12 -19.55
C GLY A 130 -23.95 -14.70 -20.56
N THR A 131 -23.29 -13.84 -21.36
CA THR A 131 -22.30 -14.26 -22.40
C THR A 131 -20.87 -14.21 -21.90
N VAL A 132 -20.66 -13.90 -20.62
CA VAL A 132 -19.33 -13.80 -20.03
C VAL A 132 -18.69 -15.18 -19.92
N GLU A 133 -17.43 -15.27 -20.36
CA GLU A 133 -16.55 -16.42 -20.18
C GLU A 133 -15.29 -16.00 -19.42
N VAL A 134 -14.60 -16.94 -18.81
CA VAL A 134 -13.43 -16.63 -17.95
C VAL A 134 -12.32 -15.89 -18.69
N TRP A 135 -12.09 -16.21 -19.98
CA TRP A 135 -11.06 -15.55 -20.79
C TRP A 135 -11.37 -14.06 -21.03
N HIS A 136 -12.66 -13.67 -21.13
CA HIS A 136 -13.05 -12.26 -21.17
C HIS A 136 -12.54 -11.53 -19.93
N VAL A 137 -12.72 -12.14 -18.74
CA VAL A 137 -12.28 -11.55 -17.48
C VAL A 137 -10.75 -11.41 -17.44
N TYR A 138 -10.01 -12.42 -17.91
CA TYR A 138 -8.53 -12.37 -17.98
C TYR A 138 -8.04 -11.23 -18.88
N VAL A 139 -8.62 -11.10 -20.08
CA VAL A 139 -8.25 -10.04 -21.03
C VAL A 139 -8.58 -8.67 -20.46
N LEU A 140 -9.79 -8.48 -19.91
CA LEU A 140 -10.21 -7.22 -19.33
C LEU A 140 -9.38 -6.86 -18.08
N ALA A 141 -9.00 -7.84 -17.25
CA ALA A 141 -8.10 -7.63 -16.11
C ALA A 141 -6.69 -7.20 -16.58
N LEU A 142 -6.15 -7.82 -17.62
CA LEU A 142 -4.86 -7.44 -18.20
C LEU A 142 -4.90 -6.01 -18.76
N LEU A 143 -5.94 -5.66 -19.53
CA LEU A 143 -6.12 -4.32 -20.07
C LEU A 143 -6.29 -3.28 -18.97
N LEU A 144 -7.06 -3.58 -17.91
CA LEU A 144 -7.21 -2.74 -16.73
C LEU A 144 -5.86 -2.52 -16.03
N GLY A 145 -5.05 -3.57 -15.91
CA GLY A 145 -3.68 -3.50 -15.41
C GLY A 145 -2.81 -2.57 -16.25
N MET A 146 -2.87 -2.66 -17.58
CA MET A 146 -2.12 -1.79 -18.50
C MET A 146 -2.49 -0.31 -18.31
N VAL A 147 -3.78 0.01 -18.20
CA VAL A 147 -4.23 1.38 -17.95
C VAL A 147 -3.77 1.86 -16.56
N THR A 148 -3.81 1.00 -15.56
CA THR A 148 -3.39 1.30 -14.18
C THR A 148 -1.91 1.66 -14.09
N VAL A 149 -1.05 1.10 -14.95
CA VAL A 149 0.38 1.45 -15.05
C VAL A 149 0.57 2.95 -15.30
N VAL A 150 -0.30 3.56 -16.08
CA VAL A 150 -0.24 4.99 -16.42
C VAL A 150 -1.06 5.82 -15.42
N ASP A 151 -2.24 5.36 -15.02
CA ASP A 151 -3.17 6.08 -14.14
C ASP A 151 -2.55 6.38 -12.78
N ASN A 152 -1.95 5.38 -12.12
CA ASN A 152 -1.41 5.53 -10.76
C ASN A 152 -0.35 6.63 -10.63
N PRO A 153 0.74 6.66 -11.41
CA PRO A 153 1.74 7.72 -11.30
C PRO A 153 1.19 9.08 -11.75
N THR A 154 0.28 9.11 -12.74
CA THR A 154 -0.38 10.35 -13.18
C THR A 154 -1.19 10.95 -12.04
N ARG A 155 -2.00 10.15 -11.36
CA ARG A 155 -2.82 10.56 -10.22
C ARG A 155 -1.98 11.08 -9.06
N GLN A 156 -0.90 10.37 -8.70
CA GLN A 156 0.00 10.79 -7.63
C GLN A 156 0.71 12.10 -7.93
N SER A 157 1.08 12.34 -9.19
CA SER A 157 1.75 13.57 -9.61
C SER A 157 0.79 14.73 -9.90
N PHE A 158 -0.51 14.47 -10.05
CA PHE A 158 -1.53 15.49 -10.29
C PHE A 158 -2.01 16.15 -9.01
N VAL A 159 -2.12 15.42 -7.89
CA VAL A 159 -2.56 15.98 -6.60
C VAL A 159 -1.76 17.21 -6.18
N PRO A 160 -0.40 17.24 -6.24
CA PRO A 160 0.38 18.44 -5.97
C PRO A 160 0.05 19.62 -6.87
N GLU A 161 -0.33 19.40 -8.13
CA GLU A 161 -0.72 20.46 -9.06
C GLU A 161 -2.05 21.09 -8.69
N ILE A 162 -2.97 20.33 -8.08
CA ILE A 162 -4.28 20.81 -7.64
C ILE A 162 -4.18 21.64 -6.36
N VAL A 163 -3.46 21.13 -5.33
CA VAL A 163 -3.51 21.72 -3.98
C VAL A 163 -2.31 22.58 -3.62
N GLY A 164 -1.24 22.53 -4.41
CA GLY A 164 0.02 23.17 -4.10
C GLY A 164 0.79 22.51 -2.93
N ARG A 165 2.03 22.96 -2.69
CA ARG A 165 2.92 22.36 -1.67
C ARG A 165 2.40 22.49 -0.23
N GLN A 166 1.73 23.59 0.11
CA GLN A 166 1.29 23.87 1.47
C GLN A 166 0.21 22.89 1.97
N ARG A 167 -0.71 22.48 1.09
CA ARG A 167 -1.84 21.58 1.41
C ARG A 167 -1.60 20.13 1.02
N LEU A 168 -0.46 19.81 0.40
CA LEU A 168 -0.16 18.48 -0.14
C LEU A 168 -0.25 17.38 0.93
N ARG A 169 0.31 17.61 2.12
CA ARG A 169 0.25 16.65 3.22
C ARG A 169 -1.19 16.30 3.62
N ASN A 170 -2.06 17.31 3.68
CA ASN A 170 -3.47 17.13 4.00
C ASN A 170 -4.20 16.36 2.89
N ALA A 171 -3.98 16.72 1.60
CA ALA A 171 -4.56 16.03 0.46
C ALA A 171 -4.15 14.55 0.39
N VAL A 172 -2.88 14.24 0.64
CA VAL A 172 -2.38 12.86 0.69
C VAL A 172 -3.05 12.08 1.83
N SER A 173 -3.22 12.70 3.00
CA SER A 173 -3.91 12.06 4.13
C SER A 173 -5.38 11.79 3.82
N LEU A 174 -6.09 12.73 3.20
CA LEU A 174 -7.49 12.56 2.79
C LEU A 174 -7.64 11.47 1.71
N ASN A 175 -6.76 11.45 0.71
CA ASN A 175 -6.76 10.40 -0.31
C ASN A 175 -6.50 9.01 0.30
N SER A 176 -5.58 8.91 1.27
CA SER A 176 -5.31 7.67 1.98
C SER A 176 -6.51 7.22 2.82
N ALA A 177 -7.17 8.14 3.52
CA ALA A 177 -8.39 7.86 4.27
C ALA A 177 -9.52 7.39 3.36
N ASN A 178 -9.72 8.05 2.22
CA ASN A 178 -10.70 7.65 1.21
C ASN A 178 -10.43 6.24 0.67
N PHE A 179 -9.17 5.92 0.34
CA PHE A 179 -8.78 4.60 -0.14
C PHE A 179 -9.09 3.51 0.91
N GLN A 180 -8.79 3.76 2.19
CA GLN A 180 -9.07 2.81 3.27
C GLN A 180 -10.58 2.67 3.54
N ALA A 181 -11.33 3.77 3.47
CA ALA A 181 -12.80 3.74 3.58
C ALA A 181 -13.43 2.94 2.44
N ALA A 182 -12.99 3.16 1.21
CA ALA A 182 -13.45 2.42 0.03
C ALA A 182 -13.11 0.92 0.14
N ARG A 183 -11.92 0.59 0.64
CA ARG A 183 -11.49 -0.79 0.89
C ARG A 183 -12.34 -1.49 1.95
N LEU A 184 -12.88 -0.76 2.91
CA LEU A 184 -13.76 -1.27 3.95
C LEU A 184 -15.20 -1.41 3.45
N VAL A 185 -15.74 -0.37 2.82
CA VAL A 185 -17.14 -0.30 2.39
C VAL A 185 -17.40 -1.09 1.10
N GLY A 186 -16.44 -1.07 0.16
CA GLY A 186 -16.57 -1.69 -1.16
C GLY A 186 -16.95 -3.18 -1.10
N PRO A 187 -16.20 -4.02 -0.36
CA PRO A 187 -16.51 -5.45 -0.24
C PRO A 187 -17.87 -5.73 0.39
N ALA A 188 -18.27 -4.98 1.43
CA ALA A 188 -19.57 -5.13 2.06
C ALA A 188 -20.70 -4.77 1.07
N ALA A 189 -20.55 -3.64 0.37
CA ALA A 189 -21.52 -3.21 -0.64
C ALA A 189 -21.58 -4.20 -1.83
N ALA A 190 -20.43 -4.72 -2.27
CA ALA A 190 -20.36 -5.73 -3.31
C ALA A 190 -21.08 -7.00 -2.90
N GLY A 191 -20.78 -7.54 -1.72
CA GLY A 191 -21.42 -8.76 -1.22
C GLY A 191 -22.93 -8.64 -1.16
N ALA A 192 -23.46 -7.54 -0.59
CA ALA A 192 -24.89 -7.27 -0.53
C ALA A 192 -25.51 -7.12 -1.94
N LEU A 193 -24.86 -6.39 -2.84
CA LEU A 193 -25.35 -6.17 -4.18
C LEU A 193 -25.36 -7.47 -5.01
N ILE A 194 -24.29 -8.27 -4.93
CA ILE A 194 -24.17 -9.54 -5.66
C ILE A 194 -25.25 -10.51 -5.18
N ALA A 195 -25.48 -10.59 -3.87
CA ALA A 195 -26.52 -11.45 -3.30
C ALA A 195 -27.93 -11.02 -3.74
N ALA A 196 -28.18 -9.72 -3.94
CA ALA A 196 -29.49 -9.20 -4.31
C ALA A 196 -29.76 -9.27 -5.82
N VAL A 197 -28.80 -8.91 -6.67
CA VAL A 197 -29.02 -8.69 -8.11
C VAL A 197 -27.89 -9.21 -9.02
N GLY A 198 -26.87 -9.84 -8.46
CA GLY A 198 -25.76 -10.43 -9.20
C GLY A 198 -24.57 -9.51 -9.47
N SER A 199 -23.46 -10.11 -9.91
CA SER A 199 -22.16 -9.43 -10.12
C SER A 199 -22.19 -8.36 -11.21
N GLY A 200 -23.03 -8.52 -12.24
CA GLY A 200 -23.10 -7.60 -13.38
C GLY A 200 -23.45 -6.17 -12.97
N TRP A 201 -24.31 -5.99 -11.99
CA TRP A 201 -24.66 -4.67 -11.48
C TRP A 201 -23.53 -3.99 -10.73
N ALA A 202 -22.67 -4.74 -10.05
CA ALA A 202 -21.46 -4.16 -9.42
C ALA A 202 -20.52 -3.56 -10.47
N PHE A 203 -20.36 -4.22 -11.61
CA PHE A 203 -19.58 -3.71 -12.73
C PHE A 203 -20.22 -2.47 -13.38
N ALA A 204 -21.55 -2.49 -13.56
CA ALA A 204 -22.29 -1.36 -14.12
C ALA A 204 -22.20 -0.13 -13.23
N ILE A 205 -22.37 -0.27 -11.91
CA ILE A 205 -22.23 0.82 -10.93
C ILE A 205 -20.79 1.36 -10.96
N ASN A 206 -19.79 0.50 -11.03
CA ASN A 206 -18.39 0.96 -11.13
C ASN A 206 -18.14 1.68 -12.47
N ALA A 207 -18.67 1.20 -13.59
CA ALA A 207 -18.57 1.90 -14.87
C ALA A 207 -19.16 3.32 -14.78
N CYS A 208 -20.32 3.47 -14.17
CA CYS A 208 -20.93 4.79 -13.90
C CYS A 208 -20.07 5.64 -12.95
N SER A 209 -19.39 5.03 -11.97
CA SER A 209 -18.55 5.76 -11.03
C SER A 209 -17.38 6.49 -11.70
N PHE A 210 -16.84 5.95 -12.79
CA PHE A 210 -15.82 6.62 -13.59
C PHE A 210 -16.33 7.90 -14.26
N VAL A 211 -17.61 7.95 -14.63
CA VAL A 211 -18.24 9.17 -15.16
C VAL A 211 -18.17 10.30 -14.14
N ALA A 212 -18.37 10.01 -12.85
CA ALA A 212 -18.27 11.01 -11.79
C ALA A 212 -16.84 11.59 -11.68
N VAL A 213 -15.79 10.75 -11.84
CA VAL A 213 -14.40 11.21 -11.84
C VAL A 213 -14.13 12.09 -13.07
N ILE A 214 -14.57 11.64 -14.25
CA ILE A 214 -14.39 12.39 -15.51
C ILE A 214 -15.08 13.74 -15.42
N ALA A 215 -16.34 13.77 -14.94
CA ALA A 215 -17.08 15.00 -14.73
C ALA A 215 -16.34 15.96 -13.77
N GLY A 216 -15.83 15.41 -12.64
CA GLY A 216 -15.01 16.18 -11.71
C GLY A 216 -13.73 16.75 -12.34
N LEU A 217 -13.01 15.94 -13.14
CA LEU A 217 -11.83 16.40 -13.88
C LEU A 217 -12.17 17.48 -14.92
N LEU A 218 -13.28 17.34 -15.62
CA LEU A 218 -13.73 18.31 -16.64
C LEU A 218 -14.27 19.61 -16.02
N ALA A 219 -14.84 19.55 -14.82
CA ALA A 219 -15.31 20.73 -14.08
C ALA A 219 -14.17 21.57 -13.47
N MET A 220 -12.94 21.08 -13.45
CA MET A 220 -11.80 21.81 -12.89
C MET A 220 -11.42 23.01 -13.74
N ARG A 221 -11.05 24.10 -13.07
CA ARG A 221 -10.51 25.30 -13.69
C ARG A 221 -9.03 25.12 -13.97
N SER A 222 -8.66 24.98 -15.25
CA SER A 222 -7.27 24.73 -15.67
C SER A 222 -6.30 25.85 -15.29
N ALA A 223 -6.78 27.10 -15.24
CA ALA A 223 -5.98 28.27 -14.86
C ALA A 223 -5.51 28.26 -13.39
N GLU A 224 -6.19 27.49 -12.53
CA GLU A 224 -5.85 27.35 -11.10
C GLU A 224 -4.86 26.20 -10.84
N LEU A 225 -4.50 25.41 -11.85
CA LEU A 225 -3.52 24.32 -11.70
C LEU A 225 -2.10 24.87 -11.71
N THR A 226 -1.30 24.45 -10.75
CA THR A 226 0.10 24.87 -10.62
C THR A 226 1.02 23.75 -11.12
N PRO A 227 1.61 23.86 -12.32
CA PRO A 227 2.51 22.83 -12.84
C PRO A 227 3.71 22.64 -11.91
N VAL A 228 4.00 21.39 -11.58
CA VAL A 228 5.19 21.06 -10.78
C VAL A 228 6.39 20.82 -11.72
N PRO A 229 7.56 21.43 -11.45
CA PRO A 229 8.76 21.20 -12.25
C PRO A 229 9.11 19.72 -12.34
N ARG A 230 9.42 19.26 -13.55
CA ARG A 230 9.80 17.87 -13.81
C ARG A 230 11.23 17.62 -13.36
N LEU A 231 11.45 16.59 -12.56
CA LEU A 231 12.80 16.16 -12.21
C LEU A 231 13.40 15.31 -13.35
N PRO A 232 14.60 15.62 -13.82
CA PRO A 232 15.25 14.85 -14.88
C PRO A 232 15.51 13.42 -14.41
N ARG A 233 15.00 12.44 -15.16
CA ARG A 233 15.28 11.01 -14.92
C ARG A 233 16.58 10.62 -15.63
N ARG A 234 17.49 9.93 -14.94
CA ARG A 234 18.71 9.37 -15.51
C ARG A 234 18.56 7.88 -15.77
N LYS A 235 19.15 7.38 -16.87
CA LYS A 235 19.25 5.93 -17.13
C LYS A 235 20.04 5.24 -15.99
N GLY A 236 19.64 4.02 -15.62
CA GLY A 236 20.38 3.23 -14.62
C GLY A 236 19.95 3.42 -13.14
N GLN A 237 18.94 4.24 -12.85
CA GLN A 237 18.48 4.51 -11.48
C GLN A 237 18.08 3.23 -10.72
N LEU A 238 17.45 2.25 -11.39
CA LEU A 238 17.07 0.98 -10.77
C LEU A 238 18.31 0.18 -10.33
N ARG A 239 19.32 0.07 -11.21
CA ARG A 239 20.57 -0.64 -10.90
C ARG A 239 21.33 0.03 -9.76
N GLU A 240 21.34 1.35 -9.74
CA GLU A 240 21.94 2.14 -8.65
C GLU A 240 21.19 1.93 -7.33
N GLY A 241 19.85 1.94 -7.35
CA GLY A 241 19.01 1.62 -6.19
C GLY A 241 19.27 0.21 -5.67
N LEU A 242 19.35 -0.78 -6.56
CA LEU A 242 19.63 -2.18 -6.19
C LEU A 242 21.03 -2.31 -5.56
N ARG A 243 22.06 -1.68 -6.15
CA ARG A 243 23.42 -1.67 -5.57
C ARG A 243 23.46 -0.98 -4.21
N TYR A 244 22.71 0.11 -4.06
CA TYR A 244 22.62 0.81 -2.79
C TYR A 244 21.96 -0.06 -1.71
N VAL A 245 20.81 -0.67 -2.02
CA VAL A 245 20.10 -1.55 -1.09
C VAL A 245 20.93 -2.78 -0.71
N SER A 246 21.59 -3.41 -1.68
CA SER A 246 22.44 -4.60 -1.41
C SER A 246 23.65 -4.29 -0.52
N ALA A 247 24.15 -3.06 -0.56
CA ALA A 247 25.25 -2.60 0.31
C ALA A 247 24.79 -2.23 1.74
N HIS A 248 23.45 -2.09 1.97
CA HIS A 248 22.90 -1.65 3.26
C HIS A 248 21.95 -2.74 3.84
N PRO A 249 22.45 -3.65 4.70
CA PRO A 249 21.65 -4.75 5.26
C PRO A 249 20.37 -4.28 5.98
N GLN A 250 20.38 -3.09 6.57
CA GLN A 250 19.21 -2.48 7.22
C GLN A 250 18.07 -2.13 6.25
N LEU A 251 18.36 -2.00 4.96
CA LEU A 251 17.36 -1.79 3.89
C LEU A 251 17.05 -3.10 3.16
N LEU A 252 18.06 -3.93 2.92
CA LEU A 252 17.93 -5.19 2.19
C LEU A 252 16.94 -6.13 2.86
N TRP A 253 17.10 -6.40 4.15
CA TRP A 253 16.29 -7.40 4.84
C TRP A 253 14.82 -7.03 4.98
N PRO A 254 14.42 -5.78 5.30
CA PRO A 254 13.03 -5.35 5.20
C PRO A 254 12.43 -5.52 3.80
N ILE A 255 13.18 -5.18 2.74
CA ILE A 255 12.71 -5.31 1.36
C ILE A 255 12.54 -6.79 0.98
N VAL A 256 13.47 -7.66 1.34
CA VAL A 256 13.38 -9.12 1.12
C VAL A 256 12.18 -9.70 1.86
N MET A 257 11.96 -9.30 3.12
CA MET A 257 10.80 -9.74 3.92
C MET A 257 9.47 -9.31 3.28
N VAL A 258 9.40 -8.06 2.82
CA VAL A 258 8.25 -7.53 2.08
C VAL A 258 8.02 -8.30 0.77
N GLY A 259 9.09 -8.73 0.10
CA GLY A 259 9.02 -9.56 -1.10
C GLY A 259 8.35 -10.92 -0.83
N PHE A 260 8.80 -11.65 0.18
CA PHE A 260 8.21 -12.94 0.54
C PHE A 260 6.76 -12.80 0.99
N ILE A 261 6.46 -11.86 1.89
CA ILE A 261 5.11 -11.64 2.40
C ILE A 261 4.19 -11.08 1.30
N GLY A 262 4.70 -10.20 0.43
CA GLY A 262 3.96 -9.67 -0.72
C GLY A 262 3.61 -10.75 -1.74
N THR A 263 4.53 -11.72 -1.95
CA THR A 263 4.32 -12.82 -2.90
C THR A 263 3.37 -13.87 -2.35
N PHE A 264 3.46 -14.22 -1.07
CA PHE A 264 2.67 -15.32 -0.50
C PHE A 264 1.57 -14.86 0.45
N GLY A 265 1.85 -13.94 1.37
CA GLY A 265 0.93 -13.58 2.43
C GLY A 265 -0.22 -12.64 2.03
N TYR A 266 -0.12 -11.91 0.92
CA TYR A 266 -1.17 -10.95 0.51
C TYR A 266 -2.08 -11.45 -0.62
N ASN A 267 -2.16 -12.77 -0.85
CA ASN A 267 -3.03 -13.37 -1.88
C ASN A 267 -4.46 -13.67 -1.36
N PHE A 268 -4.99 -12.79 -0.51
CA PHE A 268 -6.33 -12.94 0.09
C PHE A 268 -7.45 -13.14 -0.94
N PRO A 269 -7.52 -12.44 -2.09
CA PRO A 269 -8.58 -12.68 -3.06
C PRO A 269 -8.71 -14.16 -3.45
N THR A 270 -7.59 -14.79 -3.79
CA THR A 270 -7.51 -16.20 -4.20
C THR A 270 -7.91 -17.16 -3.07
N VAL A 271 -7.37 -16.95 -1.87
CA VAL A 271 -7.59 -17.87 -0.75
C VAL A 271 -8.99 -17.70 -0.15
N LEU A 272 -9.44 -16.44 0.06
CA LEU A 272 -10.75 -16.18 0.67
C LEU A 272 -11.91 -16.62 -0.24
N SER A 273 -11.75 -16.51 -1.56
CA SER A 273 -12.74 -17.04 -2.50
C SER A 273 -12.84 -18.57 -2.38
N GLY A 274 -11.70 -19.27 -2.29
CA GLY A 274 -11.66 -20.71 -2.05
C GLY A 274 -12.30 -21.12 -0.72
N PHE A 275 -12.04 -20.37 0.38
CA PHE A 275 -12.68 -20.62 1.67
C PHE A 275 -14.19 -20.40 1.63
N ALA A 276 -14.64 -19.31 1.01
CA ALA A 276 -16.06 -19.00 0.91
C ALA A 276 -16.83 -20.09 0.16
N TYR A 277 -16.27 -20.56 -0.94
CA TYR A 277 -16.95 -21.49 -1.86
C TYR A 277 -16.80 -22.95 -1.43
N HIS A 278 -15.56 -23.40 -1.12
CA HIS A 278 -15.28 -24.83 -0.90
C HIS A 278 -15.23 -25.26 0.56
N VAL A 279 -15.02 -24.35 1.52
CA VAL A 279 -14.88 -24.71 2.95
C VAL A 279 -16.13 -24.39 3.74
N PHE A 280 -16.69 -23.20 3.53
CA PHE A 280 -17.83 -22.73 4.30
C PHE A 280 -19.14 -22.80 3.52
N ASP A 281 -19.10 -23.01 2.20
CA ASP A 281 -20.26 -23.06 1.30
C ASP A 281 -21.19 -21.87 1.54
N VAL A 282 -20.62 -20.66 1.43
CA VAL A 282 -21.35 -19.41 1.74
C VAL A 282 -21.54 -18.57 0.50
N ASP A 283 -22.53 -17.70 0.56
CA ASP A 283 -22.90 -16.77 -0.50
C ASP A 283 -21.91 -15.59 -0.66
N ALA A 284 -22.12 -14.79 -1.71
CA ALA A 284 -21.33 -13.60 -2.00
C ALA A 284 -21.38 -12.55 -0.87
N GLY A 285 -22.48 -12.47 -0.13
CA GLY A 285 -22.62 -11.56 1.02
C GLY A 285 -21.62 -11.88 2.10
N LYS A 286 -21.51 -13.15 2.46
CA LYS A 286 -20.52 -13.64 3.43
C LYS A 286 -19.10 -13.54 2.91
N TYR A 287 -18.86 -13.80 1.60
CA TYR A 287 -17.54 -13.54 0.99
C TYR A 287 -17.14 -12.07 1.11
N GLY A 288 -18.06 -11.14 0.83
CA GLY A 288 -17.87 -9.71 1.05
C GLY A 288 -17.55 -9.38 2.52
N LEU A 289 -18.19 -10.05 3.48
CA LEU A 289 -17.96 -9.85 4.91
C LEU A 289 -16.56 -10.31 5.34
N LEU A 290 -16.01 -11.42 4.80
CA LEU A 290 -14.63 -11.85 5.04
C LEU A 290 -13.62 -10.75 4.65
N ASN A 291 -13.79 -10.19 3.44
CA ASN A 291 -12.95 -9.11 2.94
C ASN A 291 -13.12 -7.82 3.77
N THR A 292 -14.33 -7.52 4.20
CA THR A 292 -14.63 -6.37 5.07
C THR A 292 -13.97 -6.53 6.45
N ALA A 293 -13.99 -7.72 7.05
CA ALA A 293 -13.33 -7.99 8.32
C ALA A 293 -11.80 -7.81 8.22
N LEU A 294 -11.20 -8.33 7.16
CA LEU A 294 -9.78 -8.13 6.86
C LEU A 294 -9.45 -6.63 6.70
N ALA A 295 -10.30 -5.88 6.00
CA ALA A 295 -10.12 -4.45 5.78
C ALA A 295 -10.32 -3.63 7.07
N ALA A 296 -11.29 -3.99 7.92
CA ALA A 296 -11.51 -3.36 9.23
C ALA A 296 -10.29 -3.54 10.13
N GLY A 297 -9.76 -4.75 10.20
CA GLY A 297 -8.50 -5.02 10.90
C GLY A 297 -7.34 -4.21 10.33
N SER A 298 -7.22 -4.13 9.01
CA SER A 298 -6.19 -3.33 8.35
C SER A 298 -6.31 -1.84 8.72
N LEU A 299 -7.53 -1.29 8.73
CA LEU A 299 -7.76 0.10 9.16
C LEU A 299 -7.34 0.33 10.60
N ALA A 300 -7.70 -0.58 11.52
CA ALA A 300 -7.25 -0.52 12.91
C ALA A 300 -5.71 -0.57 13.01
N GLY A 301 -5.06 -1.42 12.23
CA GLY A 301 -3.59 -1.52 12.15
C GLY A 301 -2.94 -0.22 11.68
N ALA A 302 -3.51 0.45 10.67
CA ALA A 302 -3.05 1.75 10.18
C ALA A 302 -3.14 2.85 11.25
N LEU A 303 -4.28 2.92 11.96
CA LEU A 303 -4.50 3.89 13.02
C LEU A 303 -3.54 3.69 14.20
N LEU A 304 -3.30 2.43 14.58
CA LEU A 304 -2.35 2.09 15.64
C LEU A 304 -0.89 2.38 15.23
N ALA A 305 -0.54 2.14 13.96
CA ALA A 305 0.80 2.43 13.45
C ALA A 305 1.11 3.94 13.48
N GLY A 306 0.12 4.79 13.18
CA GLY A 306 0.25 6.25 13.21
C GLY A 306 0.52 6.84 14.60
N ARG A 307 0.17 6.11 15.67
CA ARG A 307 0.44 6.51 17.07
C ARG A 307 1.79 6.05 17.58
N ARG A 308 2.52 5.21 16.82
CA ARG A 308 3.80 4.64 17.23
C ARG A 308 4.94 5.57 16.82
N GLY A 309 5.94 5.68 17.70
CA GLY A 309 7.19 6.37 17.42
C GLY A 309 8.09 5.58 16.46
N ARG A 310 9.42 5.77 16.55
CA ARG A 310 10.41 5.14 15.67
C ARG A 310 10.25 3.61 15.65
N VAL A 311 10.04 3.07 14.45
CA VAL A 311 9.92 1.62 14.21
C VAL A 311 11.30 0.96 14.38
N ARG A 312 11.34 -0.12 15.18
CA ARG A 312 12.55 -0.92 15.38
C ARG A 312 12.47 -2.21 14.56
N MET A 313 13.59 -2.69 14.04
CA MET A 313 13.67 -3.93 13.25
C MET A 313 13.01 -5.14 13.96
N ARG A 314 13.23 -5.30 15.27
CA ARG A 314 12.59 -6.36 16.06
C ARG A 314 11.06 -6.33 16.03
N MET A 315 10.48 -5.13 15.95
CA MET A 315 9.03 -4.95 15.85
C MET A 315 8.55 -5.34 14.45
N LEU A 316 9.31 -4.97 13.41
CA LEU A 316 9.00 -5.35 12.03
C LEU A 316 9.00 -6.87 11.88
N VAL A 317 10.05 -7.57 12.35
CA VAL A 317 10.13 -9.03 12.36
C VAL A 317 8.99 -9.65 13.17
N GLY A 318 8.73 -9.13 14.38
CA GLY A 318 7.66 -9.64 15.24
C GLY A 318 6.26 -9.53 14.62
N THR A 319 5.95 -8.40 13.97
CA THR A 319 4.66 -8.24 13.27
C THR A 319 4.57 -9.11 12.03
N ALA A 320 5.67 -9.32 11.30
CA ALA A 320 5.72 -10.22 10.15
C ALA A 320 5.51 -11.70 10.56
N VAL A 321 6.22 -12.17 11.59
CA VAL A 321 6.04 -13.52 12.15
C VAL A 321 4.62 -13.68 12.68
N GLY A 322 4.11 -12.71 13.44
CA GLY A 322 2.75 -12.73 13.98
C GLY A 322 1.69 -12.78 12.88
N PHE A 323 1.86 -12.01 11.81
CA PHE A 323 0.99 -12.02 10.63
C PHE A 323 0.95 -13.43 10.01
N GLY A 324 2.09 -13.98 9.62
CA GLY A 324 2.14 -15.28 8.97
C GLY A 324 1.71 -16.43 9.88
N ALA A 325 2.08 -16.40 11.18
CA ALA A 325 1.65 -17.41 12.13
C ALA A 325 0.13 -17.40 12.34
N LEU A 326 -0.46 -16.22 12.47
CA LEU A 326 -1.91 -16.10 12.63
C LEU A 326 -2.68 -16.47 11.34
N GLU A 327 -2.13 -16.15 10.17
CA GLU A 327 -2.64 -16.59 8.89
C GLU A 327 -2.65 -18.12 8.79
N ALA A 328 -1.54 -18.77 9.17
CA ALA A 328 -1.45 -20.24 9.23
C ALA A 328 -2.43 -20.85 10.23
N VAL A 329 -2.62 -20.25 11.40
CA VAL A 329 -3.61 -20.68 12.41
C VAL A 329 -5.03 -20.51 11.89
N ALA A 330 -5.33 -19.41 11.20
CA ALA A 330 -6.66 -19.14 10.64
C ALA A 330 -7.09 -20.22 9.63
N ALA A 331 -6.14 -20.87 8.95
CA ALA A 331 -6.41 -22.00 8.05
C ALA A 331 -7.17 -23.15 8.71
N PHE A 332 -7.01 -23.33 10.02
CA PHE A 332 -7.63 -24.41 10.80
C PHE A 332 -8.90 -23.96 11.54
N ALA A 333 -9.40 -22.75 11.29
CA ALA A 333 -10.63 -22.28 11.91
C ALA A 333 -11.79 -23.25 11.64
N PRO A 334 -12.52 -23.70 12.70
CA PRO A 334 -13.57 -24.71 12.57
C PRO A 334 -14.86 -24.15 11.98
N ASN A 335 -15.08 -22.86 12.07
CA ASN A 335 -16.31 -22.21 11.59
C ASN A 335 -16.05 -20.83 10.99
N TYR A 336 -17.03 -20.37 10.22
CA TYR A 336 -16.96 -19.09 9.49
C TYR A 336 -16.72 -17.88 10.41
N TRP A 337 -17.37 -17.81 11.58
CA TRP A 337 -17.29 -16.64 12.45
C TRP A 337 -15.93 -16.50 13.13
N LEU A 338 -15.34 -17.62 13.57
CA LEU A 338 -13.99 -17.60 14.11
C LEU A 338 -12.97 -17.23 13.02
N PHE A 339 -13.13 -17.77 11.80
CA PHE A 339 -12.31 -17.41 10.66
C PHE A 339 -12.39 -15.91 10.37
N THR A 340 -13.61 -15.35 10.32
CA THR A 340 -13.84 -13.91 10.11
C THR A 340 -13.18 -13.06 11.19
N ALA A 341 -13.28 -13.45 12.45
CA ALA A 341 -12.62 -12.75 13.56
C ALA A 341 -11.09 -12.80 13.47
N LEU A 342 -10.53 -13.96 13.11
CA LEU A 342 -9.09 -14.12 12.90
C LEU A 342 -8.59 -13.26 11.72
N LEU A 343 -9.36 -13.16 10.63
CA LEU A 343 -9.03 -12.31 9.49
C LEU A 343 -8.91 -10.82 9.89
N ALA A 344 -9.74 -10.34 10.81
CA ALA A 344 -9.60 -8.97 11.30
C ALA A 344 -8.25 -8.76 12.00
N VAL A 345 -7.78 -9.73 12.78
CA VAL A 345 -6.47 -9.64 13.44
C VAL A 345 -5.33 -9.83 12.43
N VAL A 346 -5.48 -10.71 11.45
CA VAL A 346 -4.55 -10.87 10.31
C VAL A 346 -4.41 -9.54 9.57
N GLY A 347 -5.52 -8.88 9.24
CA GLY A 347 -5.50 -7.57 8.60
C GLY A 347 -4.77 -6.50 9.43
N LEU A 348 -5.00 -6.48 10.74
CA LEU A 348 -4.32 -5.57 11.67
C LEU A 348 -2.79 -5.78 11.65
N LEU A 349 -2.33 -7.02 11.78
CA LEU A 349 -0.91 -7.33 11.77
C LEU A 349 -0.28 -7.08 10.39
N GLY A 350 -0.97 -7.47 9.32
CA GLY A 350 -0.52 -7.27 7.94
C GLY A 350 -0.30 -5.80 7.62
N LEU A 351 -1.27 -4.92 7.89
CA LEU A 351 -1.09 -3.50 7.61
C LEU A 351 -0.10 -2.83 8.57
N THR A 352 -0.03 -3.28 9.83
CA THR A 352 1.01 -2.83 10.77
C THR A 352 2.41 -3.18 10.25
N PHE A 353 2.61 -4.39 9.73
CA PHE A 353 3.86 -4.81 9.11
C PHE A 353 4.18 -3.93 7.88
N ASN A 354 3.23 -3.78 6.95
CA ASN A 354 3.42 -3.03 5.72
C ASN A 354 3.80 -1.57 5.99
N THR A 355 3.05 -0.88 6.86
CA THR A 355 3.33 0.52 7.22
C THR A 355 4.65 0.67 7.96
N SER A 356 4.98 -0.28 8.83
CA SER A 356 6.25 -0.29 9.56
C SER A 356 7.44 -0.49 8.62
N GLY A 357 7.34 -1.44 7.68
CA GLY A 357 8.38 -1.70 6.68
C GLY A 357 8.60 -0.50 5.77
N ASN A 358 7.51 0.07 5.25
CA ASN A 358 7.56 1.26 4.41
C ASN A 358 8.22 2.44 5.14
N SER A 359 7.80 2.73 6.36
CA SER A 359 8.36 3.82 7.18
C SER A 359 9.83 3.59 7.52
N MET A 360 10.23 2.36 7.87
CA MET A 360 11.62 2.03 8.17
C MET A 360 12.50 2.25 6.95
N VAL A 361 12.13 1.71 5.80
CA VAL A 361 12.91 1.89 4.56
C VAL A 361 13.02 3.36 4.17
N GLN A 362 11.94 4.15 4.32
CA GLN A 362 11.99 5.59 4.03
C GLN A 362 12.91 6.37 4.96
N LEU A 363 12.89 6.06 6.26
CA LEU A 363 13.65 6.81 7.27
C LEU A 363 15.14 6.45 7.28
N GLU A 364 15.47 5.17 6.98
CA GLU A 364 16.87 4.70 6.95
C GLU A 364 17.56 4.97 5.59
N THR A 365 16.82 5.48 4.59
CA THR A 365 17.39 5.77 3.26
C THR A 365 17.79 7.23 3.14
N ASP A 366 18.99 7.48 2.64
CA ASP A 366 19.48 8.82 2.34
C ASP A 366 18.50 9.60 1.45
N PRO A 367 18.25 10.89 1.72
CA PRO A 367 17.31 11.69 0.93
C PRO A 367 17.56 11.65 -0.59
N ALA A 368 18.81 11.59 -1.02
CA ALA A 368 19.19 11.52 -2.44
C ALA A 368 18.85 10.19 -3.11
N MET A 369 18.78 9.08 -2.34
CA MET A 369 18.50 7.73 -2.83
C MET A 369 17.06 7.29 -2.56
N ARG A 370 16.30 8.03 -1.73
CA ARG A 370 14.95 7.64 -1.25
C ARG A 370 13.99 7.29 -2.37
N GLY A 371 13.93 8.08 -3.43
CA GLY A 371 13.04 7.82 -4.57
C GLY A 371 13.34 6.49 -5.26
N ARG A 372 14.64 6.14 -5.43
CA ARG A 372 15.08 4.90 -6.08
C ARG A 372 14.81 3.67 -5.23
N VAL A 373 15.10 3.77 -3.93
CA VAL A 373 14.87 2.68 -2.97
C VAL A 373 13.37 2.43 -2.80
N MET A 374 12.55 3.48 -2.72
CA MET A 374 11.09 3.34 -2.61
C MET A 374 10.45 2.78 -3.89
N SER A 375 10.98 3.10 -5.06
CA SER A 375 10.54 2.47 -6.32
C SER A 375 10.85 0.97 -6.33
N LEU A 376 12.03 0.57 -5.84
CA LEU A 376 12.40 -0.84 -5.69
C LEU A 376 11.49 -1.54 -4.67
N TYR A 377 11.23 -0.92 -3.51
CA TYR A 377 10.33 -1.43 -2.48
C TYR A 377 8.93 -1.71 -3.05
N MET A 378 8.37 -0.74 -3.77
CA MET A 378 7.04 -0.87 -4.39
C MET A 378 7.02 -1.92 -5.50
N MET A 379 8.09 -2.03 -6.29
CA MET A 379 8.21 -3.05 -7.33
C MET A 379 8.25 -4.46 -6.71
N VAL A 380 8.99 -4.65 -5.63
CA VAL A 380 9.07 -5.94 -4.91
C VAL A 380 7.73 -6.28 -4.25
N PHE A 381 7.10 -5.31 -3.59
CA PHE A 381 5.82 -5.50 -2.92
C PHE A 381 4.68 -5.85 -3.89
N THR A 382 4.50 -5.04 -4.94
CA THR A 382 3.41 -5.23 -5.92
C THR A 382 3.74 -6.33 -6.92
N GLY A 383 5.02 -6.48 -7.27
CA GLY A 383 5.49 -7.47 -8.24
C GLY A 383 5.45 -8.92 -7.72
N GLY A 384 5.31 -9.11 -6.43
CA GLY A 384 5.08 -10.44 -5.84
C GLY A 384 3.72 -11.04 -6.20
N THR A 385 2.68 -10.21 -6.33
CA THR A 385 1.30 -10.65 -6.58
C THR A 385 1.12 -11.43 -7.90
N PRO A 386 1.65 -11.00 -9.06
CA PRO A 386 1.53 -11.77 -10.31
C PRO A 386 2.19 -13.16 -10.25
N ILE A 387 3.16 -13.32 -9.39
CA ILE A 387 3.87 -14.59 -9.17
C ILE A 387 3.11 -15.44 -8.14
N GLY A 388 2.76 -14.80 -7.01
CA GLY A 388 2.12 -15.45 -5.87
C GLY A 388 0.70 -15.90 -6.17
N GLY A 389 -0.09 -15.09 -6.91
CA GLY A 389 -1.48 -15.40 -7.24
C GLY A 389 -1.67 -16.79 -7.88
N PRO A 390 -1.01 -17.10 -9.01
CA PRO A 390 -1.09 -18.42 -9.62
C PRO A 390 -0.54 -19.55 -8.73
N ILE A 391 0.58 -19.35 -8.04
CA ILE A 391 1.17 -20.36 -7.18
C ILE A 391 0.22 -20.69 -6.02
N VAL A 392 -0.29 -19.67 -5.34
CA VAL A 392 -1.23 -19.82 -4.21
C VAL A 392 -2.55 -20.39 -4.70
N GLY A 393 -3.02 -19.96 -5.88
CA GLY A 393 -4.22 -20.51 -6.52
C GLY A 393 -4.10 -21.99 -6.81
N TRP A 394 -2.97 -22.42 -7.39
CA TRP A 394 -2.68 -23.83 -7.63
C TRP A 394 -2.61 -24.64 -6.33
N LEU A 395 -1.91 -24.12 -5.30
CA LEU A 395 -1.86 -24.78 -4.00
C LEU A 395 -3.26 -24.91 -3.37
N THR A 396 -4.10 -23.89 -3.54
CA THR A 396 -5.48 -23.87 -3.00
C THR A 396 -6.36 -24.88 -3.74
N GLU A 397 -6.17 -25.04 -5.04
CA GLU A 397 -6.94 -25.98 -5.87
C GLU A 397 -6.52 -27.43 -5.64
N GLU A 398 -5.22 -27.73 -5.68
CA GLU A 398 -4.69 -29.08 -5.59
C GLU A 398 -4.78 -29.67 -4.16
N PHE A 399 -4.46 -28.87 -3.15
CA PHE A 399 -4.38 -29.32 -1.74
C PHE A 399 -5.52 -28.79 -0.86
N GLY A 400 -6.43 -28.03 -1.44
CA GLY A 400 -7.54 -27.38 -0.73
C GLY A 400 -7.23 -26.02 -0.11
N PRO A 401 -8.27 -25.20 0.13
CA PRO A 401 -8.11 -23.82 0.61
C PRO A 401 -7.41 -23.71 1.98
N ARG A 402 -7.62 -24.69 2.86
CA ARG A 402 -6.95 -24.72 4.17
C ARG A 402 -5.44 -24.86 4.02
N PHE A 403 -4.97 -25.75 3.13
CA PHE A 403 -3.55 -25.89 2.86
C PHE A 403 -2.98 -24.65 2.18
N GLY A 404 -3.69 -24.06 1.21
CA GLY A 404 -3.29 -22.83 0.53
C GLY A 404 -3.02 -21.70 1.53
N LEU A 405 -3.96 -21.43 2.45
CA LEU A 405 -3.79 -20.41 3.49
C LEU A 405 -2.67 -20.76 4.48
N PHE A 406 -2.60 -22.01 4.91
CA PHE A 406 -1.53 -22.50 5.79
C PHE A 406 -0.15 -22.28 5.14
N ALA A 407 0.02 -22.64 3.89
CA ALA A 407 1.27 -22.45 3.15
C ALA A 407 1.66 -20.96 3.03
N CYS A 408 0.70 -20.08 2.72
CA CYS A 408 0.90 -18.64 2.70
C CYS A 408 1.42 -18.12 4.04
N GLY A 409 0.72 -18.47 5.13
CA GLY A 409 1.09 -18.07 6.48
C GLY A 409 2.43 -18.65 6.92
N ALA A 410 2.66 -19.96 6.65
CA ALA A 410 3.91 -20.64 7.03
C ALA A 410 5.12 -20.04 6.31
N VAL A 411 5.05 -19.81 4.98
CA VAL A 411 6.13 -19.18 4.22
C VAL A 411 6.39 -17.75 4.73
N SER A 412 5.34 -16.99 5.00
CA SER A 412 5.45 -15.62 5.55
C SER A 412 6.12 -15.62 6.94
N ALA A 413 5.68 -16.51 7.85
CA ALA A 413 6.23 -16.60 9.19
C ALA A 413 7.67 -17.11 9.19
N LEU A 414 7.96 -18.18 8.43
CA LEU A 414 9.29 -18.78 8.36
C LEU A 414 10.31 -17.84 7.72
N SER A 415 9.99 -17.20 6.63
CA SER A 415 10.87 -16.21 5.98
C SER A 415 11.20 -15.06 6.93
N ALA A 416 10.20 -14.52 7.63
CA ALA A 416 10.40 -13.45 8.61
C ALA A 416 11.24 -13.92 9.82
N ALA A 417 10.99 -15.13 10.33
CA ALA A 417 11.75 -15.71 11.44
C ALA A 417 13.21 -15.97 11.04
N LEU A 418 13.46 -16.54 9.86
CA LEU A 418 14.81 -16.78 9.32
C LEU A 418 15.58 -15.46 9.17
N ILE A 419 14.96 -14.45 8.59
CA ILE A 419 15.56 -13.11 8.46
C ILE A 419 15.85 -12.53 9.86
N GLY A 420 14.93 -12.69 10.80
CA GLY A 420 15.13 -12.28 12.20
C GLY A 420 16.33 -12.95 12.86
N VAL A 421 16.51 -14.26 12.63
CA VAL A 421 17.67 -15.02 13.13
C VAL A 421 18.97 -14.57 12.48
N VAL A 422 18.98 -14.35 11.16
CA VAL A 422 20.16 -13.84 10.44
C VAL A 422 20.58 -12.48 10.98
N LEU A 423 19.63 -11.57 11.17
CA LEU A 423 19.89 -10.24 11.72
C LEU A 423 20.36 -10.29 13.17
N ALA A 424 19.79 -11.14 14.00
CA ALA A 424 20.23 -11.34 15.38
C ALA A 424 21.67 -11.87 15.44
N ARG A 425 22.00 -12.83 14.57
CA ARG A 425 23.37 -13.37 14.48
C ARG A 425 24.37 -12.33 14.01
N ALA A 426 24.01 -11.55 12.98
CA ALA A 426 24.85 -10.47 12.45
C ALA A 426 25.09 -9.35 13.49
N ALA A 427 24.11 -9.10 14.37
CA ALA A 427 24.24 -8.17 15.49
C ALA A 427 24.97 -8.74 16.71
N GLY A 428 25.56 -9.96 16.62
CA GLY A 428 26.23 -10.61 17.75
C GLY A 428 25.30 -11.05 18.89
N LEU A 429 23.98 -11.13 18.62
CA LEU A 429 22.99 -11.55 19.59
C LEU A 429 22.73 -13.06 19.50
N ARG A 430 22.57 -13.72 20.65
CA ARG A 430 22.06 -15.11 20.72
C ARG A 430 20.61 -15.09 21.19
N VAL A 431 19.79 -15.88 20.53
CA VAL A 431 18.44 -16.17 20.99
C VAL A 431 18.54 -17.16 22.14
N ARG A 432 18.14 -16.78 23.34
CA ARG A 432 18.08 -17.64 24.52
C ARG A 432 16.64 -17.72 25.01
N MET A 433 16.16 -18.92 25.23
CA MET A 433 14.90 -19.11 25.94
C MET A 433 15.14 -18.95 27.45
N SER A 434 14.49 -17.95 28.05
CA SER A 434 14.46 -17.74 29.49
C SER A 434 13.03 -18.00 29.97
N GLY A 435 12.77 -19.21 30.44
CA GLY A 435 11.43 -19.69 30.72
C GLY A 435 10.54 -19.70 29.47
N ARG A 436 9.35 -19.04 29.52
CA ARG A 436 8.42 -18.90 28.38
C ARG A 436 8.70 -17.67 27.46
N ARG A 437 9.80 -16.96 27.73
CA ARG A 437 10.15 -15.74 26.93
C ARG A 437 11.40 -15.96 26.11
N VAL A 438 11.34 -15.57 24.84
CA VAL A 438 12.51 -15.47 23.96
C VAL A 438 13.23 -14.17 24.27
N VAL A 439 14.47 -14.23 24.76
CA VAL A 439 15.29 -13.07 25.10
C VAL A 439 16.53 -13.06 24.20
N LEU A 440 16.83 -11.90 23.62
CA LEU A 440 18.06 -11.67 22.86
C LEU A 440 19.18 -11.26 23.84
N VAL A 441 20.21 -12.09 23.97
CA VAL A 441 21.34 -11.87 24.86
C VAL A 441 22.61 -11.63 24.03
N PRO A 442 23.48 -10.67 24.38
CA PRO A 442 24.77 -10.52 23.71
C PRO A 442 25.60 -11.80 23.76
N ARG A 443 26.29 -12.10 22.68
CA ARG A 443 27.22 -13.24 22.63
C ARG A 443 28.42 -12.89 23.49
N GLU A 444 28.81 -13.75 24.41
CA GLU A 444 30.03 -13.60 25.19
C GLU A 444 31.23 -13.46 24.25
N GLY A 445 32.00 -12.36 24.38
CA GLY A 445 33.12 -12.04 23.51
C GLY A 445 32.84 -11.09 22.34
N SER A 446 31.59 -10.61 22.15
CA SER A 446 31.34 -9.54 21.17
C SER A 446 31.80 -8.18 21.70
N PRO A 447 32.51 -7.36 20.90
CA PRO A 447 32.81 -5.99 21.29
C PRO A 447 31.50 -5.24 21.57
N LYS A 448 31.44 -4.53 22.71
CA LYS A 448 30.28 -3.71 23.05
C LYS A 448 29.98 -2.73 21.87
N PRO A 449 28.73 -2.59 21.43
CA PRO A 449 28.42 -1.60 20.42
C PRO A 449 28.87 -0.24 20.93
N VAL A 450 29.73 0.41 20.16
CA VAL A 450 30.17 1.79 20.41
C VAL A 450 28.91 2.63 20.39
N ALA A 451 28.57 3.24 21.52
CA ALA A 451 27.48 4.19 21.61
C ALA A 451 27.86 5.40 20.74
N THR A 452 27.32 5.46 19.53
CA THR A 452 27.39 6.66 18.70
C THR A 452 26.56 7.73 19.39
N GLY A 453 27.24 8.52 20.22
CA GLY A 453 26.71 9.73 20.79
C GLY A 453 26.46 10.73 19.66
N HIS A 454 25.25 10.91 19.26
CA HIS A 454 24.82 12.09 18.54
C HIS A 454 24.41 13.14 19.59
N ARG A 455 25.30 14.16 19.72
CA ARG A 455 24.94 15.46 20.23
C ARG A 455 24.09 16.22 19.21
#